data_f67c1959081640e4a71a3966075aa386
#
_entry.id   f67c1959081640e4a71a3966075aa386
#
_cell.length_a   1.000
_cell.length_b   1.000
_cell.length_c   1.000
_cell.angle_alpha   90.00
_cell.angle_beta   90.00
_cell.angle_gamma   90.00
#
_symmetry.space_group_name_H-M   'P 1'
#
loop_
_entity.id
_entity.type
_entity.pdbx_description
1 polymer ?
#
loop_
_entity_poly.entity_id
_entity_poly.type
_entity_poly.pdbx_seq_one_letter_code
_entity_poly.pdbx_strand_id
1 'polypeptide(L)'
;MYQQATTNRLSIYKCIGKGYTRGWWTNCHCRYRVFKGARNTKKSYVIIGLEVLSKILQDKRRNVLLIRNTLSSHRFSTFTTLQMLINTPDINNGNISLSRYFKINKNDMTIEYIPTGQLILFKGFDDPQKIQSIRVPVGFLTDVYIEEAFELDDYEEWRK
;
A
#
# COMPACT_ATOMS: atom_id res chain seq x y z
N MET A 1 19.58 6.24 -12.55
CA MET A 1 19.16 5.69 -13.86
C MET A 1 17.78 5.01 -13.87
N TYR A 2 17.03 5.04 -12.75
CA TYR A 2 15.66 4.48 -12.63
C TYR A 2 14.54 5.48 -13.02
N GLN A 3 14.88 6.72 -13.29
CA GLN A 3 13.92 7.83 -13.39
C GLN A 3 13.15 7.90 -14.72
N GLN A 4 13.73 7.49 -15.82
CA GLN A 4 13.10 7.68 -17.13
C GLN A 4 12.14 6.57 -17.58
N ALA A 5 12.27 5.37 -17.06
CA ALA A 5 11.40 4.26 -17.48
C ALA A 5 10.02 4.23 -16.78
N THR A 6 9.88 4.89 -15.63
CA THR A 6 8.63 4.89 -14.84
C THR A 6 7.70 6.04 -15.20
N THR A 7 8.21 7.15 -15.71
CA THR A 7 7.40 8.33 -16.03
C THR A 7 6.44 8.14 -17.20
N ASN A 8 6.76 7.27 -18.12
CA ASN A 8 5.91 7.03 -19.30
C ASN A 8 4.78 6.01 -19.10
N ARG A 9 4.71 5.33 -17.96
CA ARG A 9 3.75 4.24 -17.72
C ARG A 9 2.80 4.44 -16.55
N LEU A 10 3.09 5.37 -15.66
CA LEU A 10 2.25 5.73 -14.52
C LEU A 10 1.78 7.18 -14.65
N SER A 11 0.48 7.38 -14.80
CA SER A 11 -0.10 8.70 -14.72
C SER A 11 -0.83 8.87 -13.39
N ILE A 12 -0.52 9.95 -12.65
CA ILE A 12 -1.33 10.42 -11.55
C ILE A 12 -2.53 11.11 -12.18
N TYR A 13 -3.70 10.53 -12.03
CA TYR A 13 -4.89 10.99 -12.75
C TYR A 13 -5.57 12.18 -12.08
N LYS A 14 -5.54 12.26 -10.76
CA LYS A 14 -6.09 13.39 -10.02
C LYS A 14 -5.53 13.42 -8.61
N CYS A 15 -4.97 14.56 -8.24
CA CYS A 15 -4.74 14.89 -6.85
C CYS A 15 -5.90 15.77 -6.37
N ILE A 16 -6.68 15.31 -5.40
CA ILE A 16 -7.78 16.07 -4.81
C ILE A 16 -7.28 16.63 -3.49
N GLY A 17 -7.03 17.96 -3.45
CA GLY A 17 -6.54 18.65 -2.26
C GLY A 17 -5.77 19.92 -2.62
N LYS A 18 -5.55 20.81 -1.65
CA LYS A 18 -4.78 22.06 -1.86
C LYS A 18 -3.29 21.72 -2.00
N GLY A 19 -2.68 22.13 -3.11
CA GLY A 19 -1.24 22.09 -3.33
C GLY A 19 -0.77 21.02 -4.31
N TYR A 20 -0.88 21.34 -5.61
CA TYR A 20 -0.22 20.60 -6.67
C TYR A 20 1.17 21.20 -6.88
N THR A 21 2.21 20.51 -6.49
CA THR A 21 3.55 20.79 -6.97
C THR A 21 3.95 19.73 -7.97
N ARG A 22 4.39 20.15 -9.16
CA ARG A 22 5.05 19.30 -10.16
C ARG A 22 6.33 18.72 -9.54
N GLY A 23 6.19 17.67 -8.80
CA GLY A 23 7.32 16.99 -8.19
C GLY A 23 6.85 15.59 -7.84
N TRP A 24 7.74 14.68 -7.85
CA TRP A 24 7.57 13.30 -7.50
C TRP A 24 6.34 13.03 -6.61
N TRP A 25 5.55 12.04 -6.99
CA TRP A 25 4.34 11.58 -6.32
C TRP A 25 4.49 11.35 -4.79
N THR A 26 5.71 11.26 -4.27
CA THR A 26 6.02 11.17 -2.85
C THR A 26 5.84 12.52 -2.10
N ASN A 27 5.88 13.65 -2.78
CA ASN A 27 5.76 14.98 -2.18
C ASN A 27 4.37 15.62 -2.39
N CYS A 28 3.38 14.86 -2.83
CA CYS A 28 2.03 15.37 -2.96
C CYS A 28 1.35 15.39 -1.58
N HIS A 29 1.06 16.58 -1.07
CA HIS A 29 0.26 16.79 0.14
C HIS A 29 -1.25 16.61 -0.11
N CYS A 30 -1.62 15.86 -1.11
CA CYS A 30 -3.01 15.60 -1.44
C CYS A 30 -3.60 14.56 -0.49
N ARG A 31 -4.85 14.80 -0.09
CA ARG A 31 -5.60 13.84 0.72
C ARG A 31 -5.88 12.55 -0.05
N TYR A 32 -6.13 12.66 -1.34
CA TYR A 32 -6.40 11.52 -2.23
C TYR A 32 -5.47 11.52 -3.42
N ARG A 33 -4.95 10.36 -3.77
CA ARG A 33 -4.14 10.13 -4.97
C ARG A 33 -4.74 8.99 -5.78
N VAL A 34 -4.98 9.23 -7.05
CA VAL A 34 -5.50 8.23 -7.98
C VAL A 34 -4.43 7.87 -8.99
N PHE A 35 -4.14 6.59 -9.11
CA PHE A 35 -3.16 6.04 -10.03
C PHE A 35 -3.87 5.22 -11.11
N LYS A 36 -3.68 5.59 -12.35
CA LYS A 36 -4.19 4.85 -13.51
C LYS A 36 -3.02 4.36 -14.37
N GLY A 37 -3.13 3.15 -14.87
CA GLY A 37 -2.14 2.58 -15.78
C GLY A 37 -2.61 1.24 -16.33
N ALA A 38 -2.12 0.86 -17.50
CA ALA A 38 -2.42 -0.42 -18.13
C ALA A 38 -1.89 -1.61 -17.30
N ARG A 39 -2.25 -2.84 -17.69
CA ARG A 39 -1.62 -4.05 -17.16
C ARG A 39 -0.11 -3.99 -17.39
N ASN A 40 0.67 -4.63 -16.52
CA ASN A 40 2.15 -4.68 -16.57
C ASN A 40 2.89 -3.35 -16.38
N THR A 41 2.21 -2.29 -15.90
CA THR A 41 2.88 -1.02 -15.55
C THR A 41 3.60 -1.05 -14.21
N LYS A 42 3.64 -2.21 -13.55
CA LYS A 42 4.21 -2.40 -12.20
C LYS A 42 3.60 -1.49 -11.12
N LYS A 43 2.35 -1.03 -11.30
CA LYS A 43 1.66 -0.17 -10.32
C LYS A 43 1.66 -0.77 -8.93
N SER A 44 1.15 -1.99 -8.80
CA SER A 44 1.07 -2.67 -7.51
C SER A 44 2.44 -2.87 -6.88
N TYR A 45 3.46 -3.18 -7.67
CA TYR A 45 4.83 -3.30 -7.19
C TYR A 45 5.36 -1.98 -6.62
N VAL A 46 5.21 -0.87 -7.35
CA VAL A 46 5.77 0.43 -6.96
C VAL A 46 4.94 1.07 -5.85
N ILE A 47 3.61 1.15 -6.02
CA ILE A 47 2.72 1.88 -5.11
C ILE A 47 2.43 1.05 -3.87
N ILE A 48 1.96 -0.18 -4.06
CA ILE A 48 1.60 -1.04 -2.92
C ILE A 48 2.86 -1.63 -2.28
N GLY A 49 3.82 -2.07 -3.08
CA GLY A 49 5.04 -2.67 -2.55
C GLY A 49 5.99 -1.63 -1.95
N LEU A 50 6.65 -0.86 -2.80
CA LEU A 50 7.74 0.02 -2.36
C LEU A 50 7.24 1.21 -1.53
N GLU A 51 6.13 1.87 -1.89
CA GLU A 51 5.63 3.02 -1.15
C GLU A 51 5.13 2.63 0.25
N VAL A 52 4.40 1.53 0.38
CA VAL A 52 3.91 1.05 1.68
C VAL A 52 5.07 0.71 2.61
N LEU A 53 6.05 -0.06 2.12
CA LEU A 53 7.24 -0.39 2.94
C LEU A 53 8.02 0.87 3.31
N SER A 54 8.23 1.79 2.37
CA SER A 54 8.91 3.05 2.64
C SER A 54 8.23 3.85 3.75
N LYS A 55 6.89 3.95 3.74
CA LYS A 55 6.13 4.67 4.77
C LYS A 55 6.25 4.04 6.14
N ILE A 56 6.18 2.72 6.24
CA ILE A 56 6.36 1.99 7.50
C ILE A 56 7.77 2.22 8.07
N LEU A 57 8.79 2.20 7.23
CA LEU A 57 10.18 2.37 7.66
C LEU A 57 10.52 3.83 8.05
N GLN A 58 9.83 4.81 7.48
CA GLN A 58 10.12 6.23 7.70
C GLN A 58 9.45 6.83 8.94
N ASP A 59 8.25 6.40 9.31
CA ASP A 59 7.49 6.98 10.42
C ASP A 59 6.89 5.90 11.31
N LYS A 60 7.35 5.83 12.55
CA LYS A 60 6.97 4.83 13.57
C LYS A 60 5.49 4.86 13.98
N ARG A 61 4.72 5.87 13.58
CA ARG A 61 3.31 6.02 13.95
C ARG A 61 2.35 5.56 12.86
N ARG A 62 2.86 5.23 11.67
CA ARG A 62 2.05 4.88 10.51
C ARG A 62 1.65 3.42 10.53
N ASN A 63 0.38 3.17 10.34
CA ASN A 63 -0.14 1.88 9.94
C ASN A 63 -0.88 2.02 8.62
N VAL A 64 -0.88 0.98 7.83
CA VAL A 64 -1.39 0.98 6.47
C VAL A 64 -2.51 -0.03 6.32
N LEU A 65 -3.59 0.38 5.67
CA LEU A 65 -4.69 -0.49 5.28
C LEU A 65 -4.73 -0.63 3.76
N LEU A 66 -4.74 -1.86 3.31
CA LEU A 66 -4.92 -2.25 1.93
C LEU A 66 -6.31 -2.85 1.75
N ILE A 67 -7.09 -2.27 0.86
CA ILE A 67 -8.47 -2.69 0.57
C ILE A 67 -8.56 -3.18 -0.87
N ARG A 68 -9.29 -4.26 -1.06
CA ARG A 68 -9.69 -4.80 -2.35
C ARG A 68 -11.11 -5.33 -2.26
N ASN A 69 -11.74 -5.63 -3.37
CA ASN A 69 -13.13 -6.13 -3.39
C ASN A 69 -13.33 -7.30 -2.41
N THR A 70 -12.46 -8.30 -2.44
CA THR A 70 -12.50 -9.41 -1.47
C THR A 70 -11.16 -9.63 -0.79
N LEU A 71 -11.18 -10.14 0.46
CA LEU A 71 -9.95 -10.49 1.18
C LEU A 71 -9.14 -11.57 0.44
N SER A 72 -9.81 -12.51 -0.21
CA SER A 72 -9.15 -13.56 -0.98
C SER A 72 -8.33 -13.02 -2.14
N SER A 73 -8.78 -11.95 -2.79
CA SER A 73 -8.07 -11.29 -3.89
C SER A 73 -6.68 -10.79 -3.48
N HIS A 74 -6.50 -10.37 -2.23
CA HIS A 74 -5.19 -9.95 -1.72
C HIS A 74 -4.17 -11.07 -1.68
N ARG A 75 -4.59 -12.31 -1.41
CA ARG A 75 -3.69 -13.46 -1.26
C ARG A 75 -2.84 -13.71 -2.49
N PHE A 76 -3.39 -13.44 -3.67
CA PHE A 76 -2.74 -13.69 -4.95
C PHE A 76 -2.19 -12.42 -5.62
N SER A 77 -2.30 -11.28 -4.96
CA SER A 77 -1.86 -9.98 -5.51
C SER A 77 -0.97 -9.20 -4.55
N THR A 78 -1.54 -8.24 -3.84
CA THR A 78 -0.83 -7.28 -2.98
C THR A 78 -0.08 -7.94 -1.82
N PHE A 79 -0.70 -8.93 -1.17
CA PHE A 79 -0.07 -9.63 -0.06
C PHE A 79 1.17 -10.41 -0.53
N THR A 80 1.04 -11.15 -1.63
CA THR A 80 2.16 -11.88 -2.24
C THR A 80 3.25 -10.93 -2.72
N THR A 81 2.89 -9.78 -3.30
CA THR A 81 3.85 -8.77 -3.74
C THR A 81 4.68 -8.23 -2.56
N LEU A 82 4.03 -7.86 -1.45
CA LEU A 82 4.73 -7.40 -0.25
C LEU A 82 5.58 -8.50 0.37
N GLN A 83 5.05 -9.72 0.45
CA GLN A 83 5.79 -10.87 0.95
C GLN A 83 7.05 -11.14 0.11
N MET A 84 6.95 -11.06 -1.20
CA MET A 84 8.08 -11.22 -2.10
C MET A 84 9.14 -10.12 -1.87
N LEU A 85 8.72 -8.86 -1.79
CA LEU A 85 9.63 -7.74 -1.54
C LEU A 85 10.36 -7.85 -0.19
N ILE A 86 9.65 -8.25 0.85
CA ILE A 86 10.23 -8.43 2.20
C ILE A 86 11.25 -9.57 2.20
N ASN A 87 10.97 -10.65 1.48
CA ASN A 87 11.83 -11.83 1.46
C ASN A 87 12.97 -11.77 0.45
N THR A 88 12.89 -10.87 -0.54
CA THR A 88 13.95 -10.73 -1.55
C THR A 88 15.14 -9.98 -0.95
N PRO A 89 16.33 -10.56 -0.94
CA PRO A 89 17.54 -9.87 -0.51
C PRO A 89 17.88 -8.71 -1.43
N ASP A 90 18.28 -7.58 -0.85
CA ASP A 90 18.81 -6.46 -1.62
C ASP A 90 20.30 -6.72 -1.93
N ILE A 91 20.56 -7.14 -3.16
CA ILE A 91 21.91 -7.45 -3.63
C ILE A 91 22.81 -6.21 -3.61
N ASN A 92 22.26 -5.02 -3.83
CA ASN A 92 23.03 -3.77 -3.84
C ASN A 92 23.50 -3.33 -2.45
N ASN A 93 22.77 -3.76 -1.41
CA ASN A 93 23.06 -3.42 0.00
C ASN A 93 23.59 -4.62 0.81
N GLY A 94 24.43 -5.44 0.23
CA GLY A 94 25.07 -6.53 0.94
C GLY A 94 24.16 -7.73 1.22
N ASN A 95 23.18 -7.96 0.37
CA ASN A 95 22.29 -9.12 0.47
C ASN A 95 21.38 -9.11 1.73
N ILE A 96 21.07 -7.92 2.24
CA ILE A 96 20.24 -7.76 3.43
C ILE A 96 18.77 -7.99 3.07
N SER A 97 18.16 -8.99 3.69
CA SER A 97 16.71 -9.23 3.57
C SER A 97 15.96 -8.49 4.67
N LEU A 98 14.82 -7.90 4.31
CA LEU A 98 13.90 -7.28 5.28
C LEU A 98 13.15 -8.33 6.11
N SER A 99 13.21 -9.61 5.76
CA SER A 99 12.45 -10.68 6.40
C SER A 99 12.64 -10.77 7.91
N ARG A 100 13.83 -10.44 8.42
CA ARG A 100 14.13 -10.42 9.87
C ARG A 100 13.36 -9.34 10.64
N TYR A 101 12.88 -8.31 9.96
CA TYR A 101 12.20 -7.17 10.58
C TYR A 101 10.68 -7.23 10.43
N PHE A 102 10.17 -8.17 9.65
CA PHE A 102 8.75 -8.29 9.39
C PHE A 102 8.22 -9.67 9.78
N LYS A 103 7.12 -9.69 10.52
CA LYS A 103 6.37 -10.90 10.84
C LYS A 103 5.14 -10.96 9.94
N ILE A 104 5.04 -12.01 9.14
CA ILE A 104 3.97 -12.22 8.17
C ILE A 104 2.98 -13.22 8.73
N ASN A 105 1.73 -12.78 8.95
CA ASN A 105 0.63 -13.64 9.36
C ASN A 105 -0.34 -13.87 8.19
N LYS A 106 -0.28 -15.07 7.61
CA LYS A 106 -1.11 -15.43 6.46
C LYS A 106 -2.58 -15.69 6.83
N ASN A 107 -2.85 -16.08 8.07
CA ASN A 107 -4.21 -16.38 8.52
C ASN A 107 -5.00 -15.09 8.72
N ASP A 108 -4.44 -14.14 9.46
CA ASP A 108 -5.06 -12.85 9.76
C ASP A 108 -4.87 -11.83 8.62
N MET A 109 -4.10 -12.19 7.59
CA MET A 109 -3.74 -11.28 6.51
C MET A 109 -3.20 -9.96 7.05
N THR A 110 -2.08 -10.07 7.79
CA THR A 110 -1.38 -8.93 8.39
C THR A 110 0.13 -9.08 8.25
N ILE A 111 0.82 -7.97 8.14
CA ILE A 111 2.28 -7.91 8.17
C ILE A 111 2.65 -6.91 9.25
N GLU A 112 3.41 -7.37 10.24
CA GLU A 112 3.88 -6.56 11.36
C GLU A 112 5.36 -6.18 11.17
N TYR A 113 5.67 -4.89 11.34
CA TYR A 113 7.05 -4.43 11.45
C TYR A 113 7.52 -4.55 12.90
N ILE A 114 8.31 -5.59 13.18
CA ILE A 114 8.71 -6.02 14.53
C ILE A 114 9.33 -4.90 15.38
N PRO A 115 10.24 -4.04 14.86
CA PRO A 115 10.92 -3.05 15.70
C PRO A 115 9.99 -2.04 16.36
N THR A 116 8.81 -1.78 15.80
CA THR A 116 7.89 -0.74 16.28
C THR A 116 6.47 -1.25 16.52
N GLY A 117 6.13 -2.46 16.06
CA GLY A 117 4.79 -3.03 16.18
C GLY A 117 3.75 -2.44 15.19
N GLN A 118 4.21 -1.71 14.17
CA GLN A 118 3.34 -1.18 13.13
C GLN A 118 2.76 -2.28 12.25
N LEU A 119 1.55 -2.08 11.77
CA LEU A 119 0.82 -3.07 10.98
C LEU A 119 0.54 -2.61 9.55
N ILE A 120 0.66 -3.53 8.63
CA ILE A 120 0.07 -3.49 7.30
C ILE A 120 -1.08 -4.48 7.31
N LEU A 121 -2.29 -3.96 7.15
CA LEU A 121 -3.55 -4.71 7.25
C LEU A 121 -4.15 -4.91 5.86
N PHE A 122 -4.73 -6.07 5.63
CA PHE A 122 -5.43 -6.39 4.39
C PHE A 122 -6.88 -6.70 4.71
N LYS A 123 -7.81 -6.04 4.02
CA LYS A 123 -9.25 -6.23 4.21
C LYS A 123 -9.97 -6.30 2.86
N GLY A 124 -11.00 -7.11 2.82
CA GLY A 124 -11.97 -7.08 1.74
C GLY A 124 -13.01 -6.00 1.99
N PHE A 125 -13.60 -5.53 0.92
CA PHE A 125 -14.69 -4.59 0.93
C PHE A 125 -16.05 -5.25 1.21
N ASP A 126 -16.07 -6.56 1.10
CA ASP A 126 -17.20 -7.44 1.39
C ASP A 126 -17.71 -7.36 2.84
N ASP A 127 -16.93 -6.73 3.75
CA ASP A 127 -17.34 -6.54 5.15
C ASP A 127 -16.94 -5.13 5.66
N PRO A 128 -17.74 -4.09 5.35
CA PRO A 128 -17.47 -2.71 5.78
C PRO A 128 -17.39 -2.53 7.28
N GLN A 129 -18.13 -3.32 8.06
CA GLN A 129 -18.12 -3.23 9.53
C GLN A 129 -16.76 -3.63 10.11
N LYS A 130 -16.11 -4.62 9.51
CA LYS A 130 -14.75 -5.00 9.91
C LYS A 130 -13.72 -3.90 9.62
N ILE A 131 -13.96 -3.09 8.58
CA ILE A 131 -13.08 -1.95 8.26
C ILE A 131 -13.25 -0.85 9.33
N GLN A 132 -14.48 -0.52 9.72
CA GLN A 132 -14.75 0.50 10.73
C GLN A 132 -14.24 0.12 12.12
N SER A 133 -14.18 -1.16 12.43
CA SER A 133 -13.74 -1.67 13.74
C SER A 133 -12.23 -1.83 13.88
N ILE A 134 -11.43 -1.50 12.86
CA ILE A 134 -9.98 -1.68 12.89
C ILE A 134 -9.35 -0.89 14.02
N ARG A 135 -8.58 -1.59 14.85
CA ARG A 135 -7.72 -1.02 15.87
C ARG A 135 -6.27 -1.41 15.59
N VAL A 136 -5.37 -0.49 15.77
CA VAL A 136 -3.93 -0.73 15.64
C VAL A 136 -3.27 -0.64 17.01
N PRO A 137 -2.29 -1.52 17.33
CA PRO A 137 -1.66 -1.55 18.66
C PRO A 137 -0.76 -0.34 18.90
N VAL A 138 -0.19 0.23 17.85
CA VAL A 138 0.76 1.34 17.91
C VAL A 138 0.39 2.39 16.87
N GLY A 139 0.53 3.68 17.20
CA GLY A 139 0.31 4.78 16.26
C GLY A 139 -1.13 4.92 15.77
N PHE A 140 -1.30 5.22 14.51
CA PHE A 140 -2.59 5.49 13.88
C PHE A 140 -2.69 4.82 12.52
N LEU A 141 -3.90 4.52 12.07
CA LEU A 141 -4.16 4.17 10.69
C LEU A 141 -4.10 5.45 9.84
N THR A 142 -2.99 5.65 9.15
CA THR A 142 -2.70 6.91 8.44
C THR A 142 -2.88 6.81 6.94
N ASP A 143 -2.72 5.64 6.39
CA ASP A 143 -2.71 5.44 4.94
C ASP A 143 -3.66 4.31 4.56
N VAL A 144 -4.52 4.60 3.58
CA VAL A 144 -5.43 3.61 3.01
C VAL A 144 -5.19 3.52 1.51
N TYR A 145 -4.98 2.32 1.03
CA TYR A 145 -4.81 2.02 -0.39
C TYR A 145 -5.96 1.14 -0.86
N ILE A 146 -6.65 1.58 -1.89
CA ILE A 146 -7.70 0.81 -2.55
C ILE A 146 -7.15 0.35 -3.90
N GLU A 147 -6.97 -0.96 -4.06
CA GLU A 147 -6.56 -1.56 -5.32
C GLU A 147 -7.80 -1.98 -6.12
N GLU A 148 -7.74 -1.72 -7.42
CA GLU A 148 -8.84 -2.04 -8.35
C GLU A 148 -10.18 -1.43 -7.92
N ALA A 149 -10.16 -0.15 -7.57
CA ALA A 149 -11.33 0.58 -7.06
C ALA A 149 -12.56 0.54 -8.00
N PHE A 150 -12.36 0.23 -9.29
CA PHE A 150 -13.44 0.06 -10.26
C PHE A 150 -14.24 -1.24 -10.07
N GLU A 151 -13.71 -2.21 -9.30
CA GLU A 151 -14.41 -3.45 -8.95
C GLU A 151 -15.38 -3.26 -7.76
N LEU A 152 -15.36 -2.09 -7.12
CA LEU A 152 -16.23 -1.78 -6.00
C LEU A 152 -17.58 -1.30 -6.55
N ASP A 153 -18.61 -2.11 -6.42
CA ASP A 153 -19.94 -1.86 -7.01
C ASP A 153 -20.67 -0.65 -6.41
N ASP A 154 -20.29 -0.20 -5.20
CA ASP A 154 -20.94 0.89 -4.46
C ASP A 154 -20.01 2.06 -4.14
N TYR A 155 -19.27 2.54 -5.14
CA TYR A 155 -18.39 3.70 -4.97
C TYR A 155 -19.13 4.97 -4.45
N GLU A 156 -20.41 5.09 -4.70
CA GLU A 156 -21.22 6.23 -4.26
C GLU A 156 -21.51 6.21 -2.73
N GLU A 157 -21.59 5.05 -2.11
CA GLU A 157 -21.73 4.95 -0.63
C GLU A 157 -20.53 5.47 0.15
N TRP A 158 -19.37 5.52 -0.49
CA TRP A 158 -18.12 5.95 0.14
C TRP A 158 -17.88 7.45 0.11
N ARG A 159 -18.70 8.18 -0.61
CA ARG A 159 -18.60 9.65 -0.69
C ARG A 159 -19.31 10.34 0.47
N LYS A 160 -20.10 9.62 1.25
CA LYS A 160 -20.78 10.11 2.44
C LYS A 160 -19.88 9.97 3.67
#